data_25750cc89828e0cd9f88a3ed623b7664
#
_entry.id   25750cc89828e0cd9f88a3ed623b7664
#
_cell.length_a   1.000
_cell.length_b   1.000
_cell.length_c   1.000
_cell.angle_alpha   90.00
_cell.angle_beta   90.00
_cell.angle_gamma   90.00
#
_symmetry.space_group_name_H-M   'P 1'
#
loop_
_entity.id
_entity.type
_entity.pdbx_description
1 polymer ?
#
loop_
_entity_poly.entity_id
_entity_poly.type
_entity_poly.pdbx_seq_one_letter_code
_entity_poly.pdbx_strand_id
1 'polypeptide(L)'
;MSKSAELLAIAQKRLYPNYKPAPIVLARGKGCELFDVDGRRWLDLAAGVAVCSVGHAHPRLVAALAEQAARVMHVSNYFYNEENVLLADELATRSGLSRAFFCNSGAEANEAMFKLARRHFFAKGETKRTRFIAFHNAFHGRTMGAVSLTGTPKYREGFGAVEGVTHVAYGDIDAVRSELKDDVAAVIVEPVQGEGGVLPAPAGFLESLRAVTCERGALLLLDEVQTGIGRTGHWFGFQATSIRPDAISLAKGLGGGCPIGAMLTTEELSTALPPGTHGSTFGGNPLSCAAARAVLAILEEENLIAGATTKGERLGAMLAELARELPEMCEGERGVGLLRGLVLKPGFVVREILPKVADAGVLLTAAGERVLRFTPPLVVTEAELAEGVAAVRKVLSSIHRP
;
A
#
# COMPACT_ATOMS: atom_id res chain seq x y z
N MET A 1 -31.44 -22.07 -3.65
CA MET A 1 -30.17 -21.59 -3.08
C MET A 1 -30.05 -20.13 -3.46
N SER A 2 -29.43 -19.28 -2.60
CA SER A 2 -29.13 -17.89 -3.00
C SER A 2 -28.04 -17.88 -4.08
N LYS A 3 -27.96 -16.80 -4.88
CA LYS A 3 -26.92 -16.63 -5.89
C LYS A 3 -25.51 -16.65 -5.27
N SER A 4 -25.36 -16.11 -4.05
CA SER A 4 -24.12 -16.21 -3.28
C SER A 4 -23.72 -17.66 -3.03
N ALA A 5 -24.65 -18.51 -2.57
CA ALA A 5 -24.34 -19.90 -2.25
C ALA A 5 -23.87 -20.69 -3.49
N GLU A 6 -24.47 -20.45 -4.65
CA GLU A 6 -24.06 -21.08 -5.91
C GLU A 6 -22.63 -20.65 -6.32
N LEU A 7 -22.35 -19.34 -6.27
CA LEU A 7 -21.04 -18.80 -6.63
C LEU A 7 -19.95 -19.24 -5.65
N LEU A 8 -20.24 -19.29 -4.36
CA LEU A 8 -19.30 -19.77 -3.34
C LEU A 8 -18.96 -21.25 -3.54
N ALA A 9 -19.93 -22.08 -3.92
CA ALA A 9 -19.69 -23.49 -4.23
C ALA A 9 -18.77 -23.67 -5.46
N ILE A 10 -18.89 -22.80 -6.45
CA ILE A 10 -17.98 -22.78 -7.61
C ILE A 10 -16.59 -22.30 -7.18
N ALA A 11 -16.52 -21.23 -6.40
CA ALA A 11 -15.25 -20.65 -5.91
C ALA A 11 -14.43 -21.69 -5.14
N GLN A 12 -15.04 -22.42 -4.22
CA GLN A 12 -14.38 -23.48 -3.45
C GLN A 12 -13.77 -24.59 -4.31
N LYS A 13 -14.34 -24.84 -5.49
CA LYS A 13 -13.85 -25.89 -6.43
C LYS A 13 -12.80 -25.37 -7.41
N ARG A 14 -12.77 -24.07 -7.71
CA ARG A 14 -12.05 -23.52 -8.85
C ARG A 14 -10.95 -22.52 -8.50
N LEU A 15 -11.13 -21.74 -7.43
CA LEU A 15 -10.10 -20.79 -7.00
C LEU A 15 -9.00 -21.51 -6.22
N TYR A 16 -7.76 -21.09 -6.45
CA TYR A 16 -6.62 -21.62 -5.71
C TYR A 16 -6.75 -21.28 -4.21
N PRO A 17 -6.59 -22.27 -3.30
CA PRO A 17 -6.96 -22.13 -1.88
C PRO A 17 -5.89 -21.44 -1.02
N ASN A 18 -5.17 -20.45 -1.56
CA ASN A 18 -4.15 -19.68 -0.82
C ASN A 18 -4.73 -18.52 -0.01
N TYR A 19 -5.99 -18.18 -0.22
CA TYR A 19 -6.73 -17.18 0.55
C TYR A 19 -7.87 -17.84 1.34
N LYS A 20 -8.25 -17.17 2.45
CA LYS A 20 -9.46 -17.48 3.21
C LYS A 20 -10.41 -16.27 3.16
N PRO A 21 -11.08 -16.04 2.01
CA PRO A 21 -11.99 -14.90 1.89
C PRO A 21 -13.23 -15.06 2.78
N ALA A 22 -13.82 -13.93 3.19
CA ALA A 22 -15.15 -13.91 3.78
C ALA A 22 -16.16 -14.47 2.75
N PRO A 23 -17.24 -15.15 3.18
CA PRO A 23 -18.24 -15.72 2.29
C PRO A 23 -19.21 -14.65 1.73
N ILE A 24 -18.65 -13.60 1.16
CA ILE A 24 -19.36 -12.44 0.61
C ILE A 24 -19.00 -12.34 -0.88
N VAL A 25 -20.00 -12.34 -1.76
CA VAL A 25 -19.80 -12.23 -3.21
C VAL A 25 -20.22 -10.84 -3.67
N LEU A 26 -19.27 -9.91 -3.68
CA LEU A 26 -19.49 -8.52 -4.06
C LEU A 26 -19.72 -8.42 -5.59
N ALA A 27 -20.66 -7.56 -6.00
CA ALA A 27 -21.06 -7.42 -7.40
C ALA A 27 -21.03 -6.00 -7.94
N ARG A 28 -21.30 -5.00 -7.12
CA ARG A 28 -21.32 -3.59 -7.53
C ARG A 28 -20.93 -2.68 -6.36
N GLY A 29 -20.50 -1.46 -6.68
CA GLY A 29 -20.17 -0.47 -5.65
C GLY A 29 -20.43 0.96 -6.14
N LYS A 30 -20.50 1.89 -5.17
CA LYS A 30 -20.57 3.33 -5.42
C LYS A 30 -20.00 4.07 -4.20
N GLY A 31 -19.00 4.93 -4.41
CA GLY A 31 -18.34 5.64 -3.30
C GLY A 31 -17.75 4.64 -2.28
N CYS A 32 -18.17 4.71 -1.04
CA CYS A 32 -17.78 3.77 0.02
C CYS A 32 -18.75 2.59 0.19
N GLU A 33 -19.75 2.44 -0.66
CA GLU A 33 -20.70 1.33 -0.57
C GLU A 33 -20.38 0.22 -1.55
N LEU A 34 -20.48 -1.01 -1.07
CA LEU A 34 -20.45 -2.22 -1.86
C LEU A 34 -21.76 -2.99 -1.66
N PHE A 35 -22.16 -3.71 -2.70
CA PHE A 35 -23.35 -4.54 -2.67
C PHE A 35 -22.98 -5.93 -3.17
N ASP A 36 -23.44 -6.97 -2.45
CA ASP A 36 -23.27 -8.33 -2.88
C ASP A 36 -24.28 -8.74 -3.97
N VAL A 37 -24.12 -9.94 -4.49
CA VAL A 37 -24.99 -10.48 -5.56
C VAL A 37 -26.43 -10.71 -5.12
N ASP A 38 -26.71 -10.76 -3.81
CA ASP A 38 -28.03 -10.90 -3.22
C ASP A 38 -28.64 -9.53 -2.84
N GLY A 39 -27.90 -8.44 -3.07
CA GLY A 39 -28.34 -7.05 -2.89
C GLY A 39 -28.07 -6.45 -1.52
N ARG A 40 -27.41 -7.15 -0.60
CA ARG A 40 -27.04 -6.62 0.71
C ARG A 40 -25.97 -5.52 0.56
N ARG A 41 -26.17 -4.41 1.27
CA ARG A 41 -25.23 -3.28 1.36
C ARG A 41 -24.12 -3.57 2.37
N TRP A 42 -22.92 -3.10 2.04
CA TRP A 42 -21.72 -3.13 2.86
C TRP A 42 -21.05 -1.76 2.83
N LEU A 43 -20.69 -1.23 3.99
CA LEU A 43 -19.83 -0.04 4.07
C LEU A 43 -18.36 -0.48 3.99
N ASP A 44 -17.68 -0.04 2.95
CA ASP A 44 -16.29 -0.41 2.70
C ASP A 44 -15.32 0.62 3.31
N LEU A 45 -14.77 0.26 4.47
CA LEU A 45 -13.70 1.01 5.10
C LEU A 45 -12.33 0.32 4.93
N ALA A 46 -12.22 -0.60 3.96
CA ALA A 46 -11.00 -1.30 3.58
C ALA A 46 -10.46 -0.84 2.21
N ALA A 47 -11.33 -0.38 1.30
CA ALA A 47 -11.02 0.05 -0.06
C ALA A 47 -10.14 -0.94 -0.83
N GLY A 48 -10.37 -2.26 -0.70
CA GLY A 48 -9.52 -3.27 -1.33
C GLY A 48 -8.06 -3.22 -0.85
N VAL A 49 -7.83 -2.98 0.43
CA VAL A 49 -6.52 -2.75 1.06
C VAL A 49 -5.86 -1.45 0.57
N ALA A 50 -6.56 -0.33 0.75
CA ALA A 50 -6.15 1.03 0.34
C ALA A 50 -5.94 1.21 -1.17
N VAL A 51 -6.68 0.46 -2.00
CA VAL A 51 -6.59 0.50 -3.46
C VAL A 51 -7.59 1.48 -4.09
N CYS A 52 -8.87 1.37 -3.73
CA CYS A 52 -9.93 2.19 -4.30
C CYS A 52 -9.96 3.60 -3.67
N SER A 53 -8.90 4.39 -3.91
CA SER A 53 -8.72 5.70 -3.26
C SER A 53 -9.85 6.68 -3.56
N VAL A 54 -10.38 6.69 -4.79
CA VAL A 54 -11.48 7.56 -5.21
C VAL A 54 -12.86 6.90 -5.04
N GLY A 55 -12.93 5.77 -4.31
CA GLY A 55 -14.16 5.02 -4.12
C GLY A 55 -14.52 4.13 -5.31
N HIS A 56 -15.62 3.39 -5.15
CA HIS A 56 -16.12 2.48 -6.16
C HIS A 56 -16.92 3.23 -7.24
N ALA A 57 -16.72 2.84 -8.50
CA ALA A 57 -17.43 3.34 -9.66
C ALA A 57 -17.46 4.90 -9.75
N HIS A 58 -16.34 5.55 -9.44
CA HIS A 58 -16.24 7.01 -9.56
C HIS A 58 -16.51 7.44 -11.01
N PRO A 59 -17.46 8.36 -11.26
CA PRO A 59 -17.91 8.66 -12.63
C PRO A 59 -16.79 9.08 -13.58
N ARG A 60 -15.85 9.91 -13.12
CA ARG A 60 -14.72 10.38 -13.93
C ARG A 60 -13.72 9.27 -14.23
N LEU A 61 -13.44 8.40 -13.26
CA LEU A 61 -12.57 7.23 -13.48
C LEU A 61 -13.21 6.27 -14.49
N VAL A 62 -14.50 6.00 -14.36
CA VAL A 62 -15.25 5.14 -15.30
C VAL A 62 -15.23 5.74 -16.71
N ALA A 63 -15.45 7.06 -16.85
CA ALA A 63 -15.41 7.74 -18.13
C ALA A 63 -14.02 7.67 -18.78
N ALA A 64 -12.95 7.94 -18.03
CA ALA A 64 -11.57 7.87 -18.53
C ALA A 64 -11.21 6.46 -19.01
N LEU A 65 -11.60 5.42 -18.25
CA LEU A 65 -11.39 4.03 -18.65
C LEU A 65 -12.16 3.66 -19.92
N ALA A 66 -13.43 4.05 -20.02
CA ALA A 66 -14.26 3.77 -21.19
C ALA A 66 -13.71 4.47 -22.45
N GLU A 67 -13.31 5.73 -22.33
CA GLU A 67 -12.70 6.48 -23.43
C GLU A 67 -11.39 5.85 -23.87
N GLN A 68 -10.48 5.56 -22.94
CA GLN A 68 -9.19 4.97 -23.29
C GLN A 68 -9.32 3.56 -23.87
N ALA A 69 -10.25 2.75 -23.35
CA ALA A 69 -10.53 1.42 -23.88
C ALA A 69 -11.05 1.46 -25.32
N ALA A 70 -11.80 2.51 -25.69
CA ALA A 70 -12.26 2.72 -27.06
C ALA A 70 -11.16 3.22 -28.02
N ARG A 71 -10.05 3.78 -27.50
CA ARG A 71 -8.91 4.25 -28.30
C ARG A 71 -7.87 3.15 -28.49
N VAL A 72 -7.18 2.80 -27.43
CA VAL A 72 -6.14 1.76 -27.42
C VAL A 72 -5.86 1.31 -25.99
N MET A 73 -5.77 -0.03 -25.78
CA MET A 73 -5.53 -0.60 -24.45
C MET A 73 -4.05 -0.93 -24.21
N HIS A 74 -3.32 -1.35 -25.24
CA HIS A 74 -1.94 -1.82 -25.13
C HIS A 74 -1.15 -1.63 -26.42
N VAL A 75 0.11 -1.19 -26.30
CA VAL A 75 1.03 -1.00 -27.44
C VAL A 75 2.45 -1.53 -27.18
N SER A 76 2.68 -2.22 -26.06
CA SER A 76 3.99 -2.60 -25.52
C SER A 76 4.92 -1.41 -25.20
N ASN A 77 6.10 -1.71 -24.67
CA ASN A 77 7.13 -0.71 -24.39
C ASN A 77 8.13 -0.51 -25.57
N TYR A 78 7.80 -1.04 -26.75
CA TYR A 78 8.52 -0.73 -27.98
C TYR A 78 8.11 0.62 -28.58
N PHE A 79 6.97 1.16 -28.17
CA PHE A 79 6.45 2.44 -28.63
C PHE A 79 6.06 3.30 -27.43
N TYR A 80 6.22 4.61 -27.55
CA TYR A 80 5.64 5.55 -26.59
C TYR A 80 4.13 5.58 -26.74
N ASN A 81 3.44 5.82 -25.65
CA ASN A 81 2.03 6.17 -25.66
C ASN A 81 1.80 7.45 -24.83
N GLU A 82 0.80 8.22 -25.22
CA GLU A 82 0.50 9.51 -24.62
C GLU A 82 0.31 9.40 -23.10
N GLU A 83 -0.45 8.39 -22.65
CA GLU A 83 -0.85 8.26 -21.26
C GLU A 83 0.33 7.95 -20.33
N ASN A 84 1.27 7.10 -20.74
CA ASN A 84 2.42 6.81 -19.87
C ASN A 84 3.43 7.96 -19.82
N VAL A 85 3.59 8.69 -20.92
CA VAL A 85 4.48 9.86 -20.95
C VAL A 85 3.95 10.95 -20.02
N LEU A 86 2.66 11.26 -20.12
CA LEU A 86 2.01 12.28 -19.27
C LEU A 86 1.97 11.85 -17.80
N LEU A 87 1.66 10.58 -17.52
CA LEU A 87 1.69 10.07 -16.15
C LEU A 87 3.09 10.13 -15.53
N ALA A 88 4.14 9.83 -16.31
CA ALA A 88 5.52 9.94 -15.83
C ALA A 88 5.88 11.38 -15.46
N ASP A 89 5.50 12.36 -16.28
CA ASP A 89 5.71 13.78 -16.01
C ASP A 89 4.94 14.25 -14.76
N GLU A 90 3.68 13.86 -14.65
CA GLU A 90 2.83 14.18 -13.50
C GLU A 90 3.38 13.62 -12.18
N LEU A 91 3.86 12.37 -12.18
CA LEU A 91 4.45 11.74 -11.00
C LEU A 91 5.82 12.33 -10.67
N ALA A 92 6.65 12.62 -11.68
CA ALA A 92 7.95 13.26 -11.50
C ALA A 92 7.80 14.66 -10.87
N THR A 93 6.87 15.47 -11.37
CA THR A 93 6.57 16.80 -10.85
C THR A 93 6.15 16.77 -9.38
N ARG A 94 5.27 15.83 -9.00
CA ARG A 94 4.76 15.72 -7.63
C ARG A 94 5.76 15.13 -6.64
N SER A 95 6.63 14.22 -7.10
CA SER A 95 7.60 13.53 -6.23
C SER A 95 8.95 14.22 -6.14
N GLY A 96 9.31 15.03 -7.13
CA GLY A 96 10.66 15.56 -7.31
C GLY A 96 11.67 14.51 -7.80
N LEU A 97 11.22 13.30 -8.18
CA LEU A 97 12.04 12.23 -8.77
C LEU A 97 11.89 12.25 -10.30
N SER A 98 12.99 12.11 -11.03
CA SER A 98 13.04 12.50 -12.44
C SER A 98 12.57 11.42 -13.42
N ARG A 99 12.57 10.15 -13.02
CA ARG A 99 12.34 9.02 -13.93
C ARG A 99 11.34 8.02 -13.35
N ALA A 100 10.45 7.53 -14.20
CA ALA A 100 9.44 6.53 -13.86
C ALA A 100 9.63 5.25 -14.67
N PHE A 101 9.58 4.10 -14.01
CA PHE A 101 9.39 2.78 -14.61
C PHE A 101 8.02 2.27 -14.19
N PHE A 102 7.19 1.87 -15.16
CA PHE A 102 5.85 1.35 -14.90
C PHE A 102 5.82 -0.18 -14.95
N CYS A 103 5.01 -0.76 -14.06
CA CYS A 103 4.73 -2.19 -13.94
C CYS A 103 3.26 -2.41 -13.55
N ASN A 104 2.89 -3.58 -13.03
CA ASN A 104 1.47 -3.92 -12.80
C ASN A 104 1.10 -4.05 -11.33
N SER A 105 2.09 -4.03 -10.44
CA SER A 105 1.88 -4.25 -9.00
C SER A 105 2.97 -3.59 -8.15
N GLY A 106 2.68 -3.42 -6.86
CA GLY A 106 3.68 -2.96 -5.88
C GLY A 106 4.84 -3.95 -5.71
N ALA A 107 4.58 -5.26 -5.84
CA ALA A 107 5.64 -6.27 -5.79
C ALA A 107 6.63 -6.10 -6.94
N GLU A 108 6.14 -5.86 -8.18
CA GLU A 108 7.00 -5.59 -9.33
C GLU A 108 7.76 -4.26 -9.19
N ALA A 109 7.13 -3.23 -8.60
CA ALA A 109 7.79 -1.96 -8.33
C ALA A 109 8.94 -2.13 -7.31
N ASN A 110 8.74 -2.92 -6.26
CA ASN A 110 9.77 -3.24 -5.28
C ASN A 110 10.86 -4.14 -5.87
N GLU A 111 10.53 -5.09 -6.76
CA GLU A 111 11.52 -5.85 -7.55
C GLU A 111 12.39 -4.93 -8.41
N ALA A 112 11.78 -3.92 -9.04
CA ALA A 112 12.52 -2.95 -9.83
C ALA A 112 13.51 -2.16 -8.96
N MET A 113 13.09 -1.69 -7.77
CA MET A 113 13.97 -1.02 -6.81
C MET A 113 15.10 -1.95 -6.32
N PHE A 114 14.77 -3.21 -6.02
CA PHE A 114 15.76 -4.22 -5.61
C PHE A 114 16.82 -4.44 -6.69
N LYS A 115 16.41 -4.57 -7.94
CA LYS A 115 17.31 -4.72 -9.08
C LYS A 115 18.10 -3.44 -9.38
N LEU A 116 17.44 -2.27 -9.29
CA LEU A 116 18.07 -0.98 -9.48
C LEU A 116 19.27 -0.80 -8.54
N ALA A 117 19.07 -1.04 -7.24
CA ALA A 117 20.12 -0.85 -6.25
C ALA A 117 21.33 -1.77 -6.50
N ARG A 118 21.09 -3.05 -6.74
CA ARG A 118 22.19 -3.99 -7.05
C ARG A 118 22.93 -3.61 -8.34
N ARG A 119 22.18 -3.26 -9.39
CA ARG A 119 22.75 -2.91 -10.70
C ARG A 119 23.52 -1.60 -10.66
N HIS A 120 23.10 -0.62 -9.85
CA HIS A 120 23.81 0.63 -9.64
C HIS A 120 25.24 0.39 -9.14
N PHE A 121 25.42 -0.39 -8.11
CA PHE A 121 26.75 -0.69 -7.58
C PHE A 121 27.55 -1.61 -8.49
N PHE A 122 26.92 -2.56 -9.15
CA PHE A 122 27.59 -3.36 -10.20
C PHE A 122 28.15 -2.47 -11.31
N ALA A 123 27.40 -1.50 -11.80
CA ALA A 123 27.85 -0.57 -12.85
C ALA A 123 29.02 0.33 -12.40
N LYS A 124 29.11 0.59 -11.09
CA LYS A 124 30.25 1.32 -10.47
C LYS A 124 31.48 0.45 -10.20
N GLY A 125 31.41 -0.87 -10.48
CA GLY A 125 32.48 -1.81 -10.15
C GLY A 125 32.47 -2.33 -8.71
N GLU A 126 31.50 -1.89 -7.89
CA GLU A 126 31.32 -2.31 -6.49
C GLU A 126 30.50 -3.61 -6.41
N THR A 127 30.94 -4.67 -7.08
CA THR A 127 30.19 -5.91 -7.33
C THR A 127 29.83 -6.70 -6.05
N LYS A 128 30.50 -6.44 -4.93
CA LYS A 128 30.18 -7.05 -3.63
C LYS A 128 29.05 -6.32 -2.89
N ARG A 129 28.68 -5.14 -3.32
CA ARG A 129 27.66 -4.31 -2.66
C ARG A 129 26.27 -4.70 -3.13
N THR A 130 25.71 -5.74 -2.52
CA THR A 130 24.47 -6.40 -2.95
C THR A 130 23.47 -6.62 -1.82
N ARG A 131 23.89 -6.42 -0.54
CA ARG A 131 23.01 -6.62 0.62
C ARG A 131 21.98 -5.50 0.77
N PHE A 132 20.88 -5.85 1.43
CA PHE A 132 19.81 -4.94 1.82
C PHE A 132 19.57 -4.99 3.33
N ILE A 133 19.21 -3.84 3.89
CA ILE A 133 18.58 -3.76 5.20
C ILE A 133 17.10 -3.50 4.99
N ALA A 134 16.25 -4.33 5.60
CA ALA A 134 14.81 -4.19 5.66
C ALA A 134 14.36 -4.27 7.12
N PHE A 135 13.05 -4.15 7.38
CA PHE A 135 12.57 -4.07 8.75
C PHE A 135 11.65 -5.25 9.10
N HIS A 136 11.70 -5.70 10.37
CA HIS A 136 10.73 -6.65 10.88
C HIS A 136 9.31 -6.13 10.66
N ASN A 137 8.38 -7.03 10.37
CA ASN A 137 6.98 -6.78 10.06
C ASN A 137 6.71 -5.97 8.78
N ALA A 138 7.73 -5.57 8.01
CA ALA A 138 7.54 -4.95 6.71
C ALA A 138 6.86 -5.90 5.71
N PHE A 139 6.15 -5.33 4.73
CA PHE A 139 5.55 -6.07 3.63
C PHE A 139 5.85 -5.39 2.30
N HIS A 140 6.69 -6.01 1.48
CA HIS A 140 7.12 -5.45 0.20
C HIS A 140 6.63 -6.23 -1.02
N GLY A 141 5.91 -7.34 -0.83
CA GLY A 141 5.33 -8.14 -1.91
C GLY A 141 5.59 -9.64 -1.79
N ARG A 142 5.24 -10.36 -2.87
CA ARG A 142 5.25 -11.84 -2.92
C ARG A 142 6.13 -12.42 -4.02
N THR A 143 6.71 -11.61 -4.90
CA THR A 143 7.76 -12.03 -5.84
C THR A 143 9.05 -12.32 -5.08
N MET A 144 10.00 -13.04 -5.66
CA MET A 144 11.14 -13.58 -4.91
C MET A 144 12.01 -12.50 -4.25
N GLY A 145 12.33 -11.41 -4.95
CA GLY A 145 13.07 -10.30 -4.35
C GLY A 145 12.22 -9.53 -3.34
N ALA A 146 10.97 -9.20 -3.67
CA ALA A 146 10.08 -8.47 -2.77
C ALA A 146 9.73 -9.29 -1.51
N VAL A 147 9.55 -10.61 -1.61
CA VAL A 147 9.30 -11.46 -0.44
C VAL A 147 10.55 -11.57 0.44
N SER A 148 11.74 -11.49 -0.15
CA SER A 148 13.01 -11.49 0.61
C SER A 148 13.14 -10.24 1.47
N LEU A 149 12.65 -9.10 1.00
CA LEU A 149 12.58 -7.84 1.74
C LEU A 149 11.48 -7.82 2.80
N THR A 150 10.43 -8.64 2.64
CA THR A 150 9.30 -8.73 3.58
C THR A 150 9.74 -9.26 4.94
N GLY A 151 9.45 -8.49 6.02
CA GLY A 151 9.99 -8.72 7.36
C GLY A 151 9.31 -9.83 8.15
N THR A 152 8.13 -10.30 7.75
CA THR A 152 7.38 -11.35 8.44
C THR A 152 7.90 -12.73 8.01
N PRO A 153 8.53 -13.53 8.91
CA PRO A 153 9.17 -14.80 8.55
C PRO A 153 8.25 -15.79 7.84
N LYS A 154 7.01 -15.92 8.29
CA LYS A 154 5.98 -16.80 7.72
C LYS A 154 5.75 -16.59 6.22
N TYR A 155 6.02 -15.39 5.70
CA TYR A 155 5.83 -15.09 4.28
C TYR A 155 7.01 -15.52 3.41
N ARG A 156 8.15 -15.84 4.03
CA ARG A 156 9.39 -16.28 3.37
C ARG A 156 9.66 -17.76 3.52
N GLU A 157 9.03 -18.40 4.50
CA GLU A 157 9.25 -19.79 4.86
C GLU A 157 8.94 -20.73 3.70
N GLY A 158 9.88 -21.61 3.38
CA GLY A 158 9.73 -22.62 2.32
C GLY A 158 9.99 -22.13 0.89
N PHE A 159 10.22 -20.81 0.66
CA PHE A 159 10.38 -20.26 -0.70
C PHE A 159 11.84 -20.08 -1.15
N GLY A 160 12.83 -20.29 -0.26
CA GLY A 160 14.23 -20.04 -0.62
C GLY A 160 14.45 -18.57 -0.99
N ALA A 161 14.19 -17.66 -0.05
CA ALA A 161 14.33 -16.21 -0.26
C ALA A 161 15.72 -15.83 -0.79
N VAL A 162 15.81 -14.75 -1.57
CA VAL A 162 17.06 -14.24 -2.11
C VAL A 162 17.99 -13.83 -0.96
N GLU A 163 19.21 -14.33 -0.97
CA GLU A 163 20.22 -14.04 0.05
C GLU A 163 20.63 -12.56 0.09
N GLY A 164 21.20 -12.15 1.22
CA GLY A 164 21.74 -10.81 1.41
C GLY A 164 20.72 -9.80 1.90
N VAL A 165 19.62 -10.21 2.56
CA VAL A 165 18.69 -9.31 3.24
C VAL A 165 18.76 -9.50 4.75
N THR A 166 19.10 -8.43 5.48
CA THR A 166 19.07 -8.37 6.94
C THR A 166 17.85 -7.62 7.41
N HIS A 167 17.11 -8.18 8.38
CA HIS A 167 15.94 -7.52 8.97
C HIS A 167 16.30 -7.01 10.37
N VAL A 168 16.03 -5.72 10.62
CA VAL A 168 16.23 -5.05 11.90
C VAL A 168 14.91 -4.55 12.46
N ALA A 169 14.90 -4.14 13.74
CA ALA A 169 13.69 -3.57 14.34
C ALA A 169 13.33 -2.22 13.66
N TYR A 170 12.04 -2.04 13.39
CA TYR A 170 11.55 -0.80 12.81
C TYR A 170 11.64 0.33 13.83
N GLY A 171 12.27 1.44 13.45
CA GLY A 171 12.53 2.57 14.34
C GLY A 171 13.89 2.52 15.06
N ASP A 172 14.63 1.42 14.96
CA ASP A 172 15.94 1.25 15.59
C ASP A 172 17.08 1.68 14.64
N ILE A 173 17.51 2.95 14.76
CA ILE A 173 18.58 3.52 13.93
C ILE A 173 19.96 2.94 14.30
N ASP A 174 20.16 2.51 15.53
CA ASP A 174 21.45 1.95 15.97
C ASP A 174 21.65 0.55 15.41
N ALA A 175 20.58 -0.25 15.34
CA ALA A 175 20.60 -1.51 14.62
C ALA A 175 20.92 -1.32 13.12
N VAL A 176 20.32 -0.31 12.48
CA VAL A 176 20.65 0.03 11.08
C VAL A 176 22.13 0.40 10.94
N ARG A 177 22.68 1.28 11.79
CA ARG A 177 24.09 1.68 11.75
C ARG A 177 25.02 0.49 11.94
N SER A 178 24.66 -0.44 12.84
CA SER A 178 25.42 -1.65 13.10
C SER A 178 25.51 -2.55 11.87
N GLU A 179 24.42 -2.68 11.10
CA GLU A 179 24.31 -3.55 9.92
C GLU A 179 24.76 -2.88 8.61
N LEU A 180 24.80 -1.55 8.56
CA LEU A 180 25.14 -0.78 7.36
C LEU A 180 26.65 -0.80 7.09
N LYS A 181 27.12 -1.94 6.53
CA LYS A 181 28.51 -2.17 6.11
C LYS A 181 28.70 -1.82 4.64
N ASP A 182 29.95 -1.89 4.16
CA ASP A 182 30.32 -1.53 2.79
C ASP A 182 29.71 -2.45 1.72
N ASP A 183 29.19 -3.61 2.10
CA ASP A 183 28.51 -4.55 1.20
C ASP A 183 26.99 -4.29 1.08
N VAL A 184 26.44 -3.30 1.83
CA VAL A 184 25.02 -2.94 1.79
C VAL A 184 24.76 -1.98 0.63
N ALA A 185 23.90 -2.38 -0.30
CA ALA A 185 23.46 -1.57 -1.42
C ALA A 185 22.37 -0.56 -1.01
N ALA A 186 21.41 -1.00 -0.22
CA ALA A 186 20.26 -0.14 0.12
C ALA A 186 19.62 -0.50 1.47
N VAL A 187 18.96 0.50 2.03
CA VAL A 187 17.95 0.34 3.08
C VAL A 187 16.58 0.57 2.44
N ILE A 188 15.63 -0.36 2.65
CA ILE A 188 14.25 -0.22 2.19
C ILE A 188 13.31 -0.10 3.40
N VAL A 189 12.37 0.85 3.33
CA VAL A 189 11.47 1.16 4.44
C VAL A 189 10.11 1.65 3.95
N GLU A 190 9.03 1.30 4.67
CA GLU A 190 7.71 1.92 4.53
C GLU A 190 7.64 3.14 5.45
N PRO A 191 7.14 4.31 5.02
CA PRO A 191 6.87 5.45 5.94
C PRO A 191 5.87 5.11 7.06
N VAL A 192 4.91 4.22 6.75
CA VAL A 192 4.02 3.58 7.71
C VAL A 192 3.93 2.10 7.34
N GLN A 193 4.33 1.20 8.24
CA GLN A 193 4.15 -0.23 8.01
C GLN A 193 2.67 -0.59 8.03
N GLY A 194 2.07 -0.70 6.83
CA GLY A 194 0.64 -0.92 6.70
C GLY A 194 0.19 -2.30 7.16
N GLU A 195 0.89 -3.35 6.70
CA GLU A 195 0.61 -4.76 7.07
C GLU A 195 1.16 -5.12 8.44
N GLY A 196 2.24 -4.48 8.87
CA GLY A 196 2.89 -4.70 10.16
C GLY A 196 2.12 -4.21 11.38
N GLY A 197 0.92 -3.66 11.17
CA GLY A 197 0.04 -3.18 12.25
C GLY A 197 -0.26 -1.69 12.20
N VAL A 198 -0.23 -1.06 11.05
CA VAL A 198 -0.42 0.39 10.88
C VAL A 198 0.55 1.17 11.78
N LEU A 199 1.83 0.92 11.62
CA LEU A 199 2.88 1.48 12.48
C LEU A 199 3.59 2.63 11.77
N PRO A 200 3.33 3.91 12.12
CA PRO A 200 4.08 5.05 11.60
C PRO A 200 5.54 5.00 12.02
N ALA A 201 6.42 5.50 11.17
CA ALA A 201 7.83 5.71 11.53
C ALA A 201 7.92 6.65 12.75
N PRO A 202 8.76 6.34 13.74
CA PRO A 202 9.05 7.27 14.83
C PRO A 202 9.53 8.61 14.30
N ALA A 203 9.24 9.69 15.02
CA ALA A 203 9.67 11.03 14.65
C ALA A 203 11.20 11.07 14.47
N GLY A 204 11.67 11.65 13.35
CA GLY A 204 13.09 11.76 13.01
C GLY A 204 13.74 10.47 12.50
N PHE A 205 13.02 9.36 12.43
CA PHE A 205 13.60 8.09 11.99
C PHE A 205 13.97 8.08 10.50
N LEU A 206 13.09 8.59 9.64
CA LEU A 206 13.35 8.66 8.20
C LEU A 206 14.51 9.63 7.89
N GLU A 207 14.61 10.75 8.59
CA GLU A 207 15.72 11.69 8.51
C GLU A 207 17.04 11.04 8.94
N SER A 208 17.00 10.27 10.03
CA SER A 208 18.16 9.52 10.51
C SER A 208 18.59 8.44 9.51
N LEU A 209 17.63 7.74 8.88
CA LEU A 209 17.92 6.77 7.80
C LEU A 209 18.58 7.48 6.61
N ARG A 210 18.07 8.65 6.19
CA ARG A 210 18.67 9.40 5.10
C ARG A 210 20.11 9.81 5.43
N ALA A 211 20.35 10.31 6.64
CA ALA A 211 21.67 10.72 7.07
C ALA A 211 22.69 9.56 7.05
N VAL A 212 22.35 8.42 7.65
CA VAL A 212 23.29 7.28 7.73
C VAL A 212 23.49 6.61 6.37
N THR A 213 22.47 6.58 5.51
CA THR A 213 22.63 6.03 4.15
C THR A 213 23.50 6.94 3.29
N CYS A 214 23.37 8.27 3.40
CA CYS A 214 24.28 9.22 2.74
C CYS A 214 25.72 9.07 3.22
N GLU A 215 25.94 8.98 4.53
CA GLU A 215 27.26 8.81 5.14
C GLU A 215 27.98 7.56 4.61
N ARG A 216 27.26 6.48 4.41
CA ARG A 216 27.78 5.19 3.93
C ARG A 216 27.67 5.00 2.41
N GLY A 217 27.11 5.97 1.70
CA GLY A 217 26.86 5.89 0.27
C GLY A 217 25.90 4.74 -0.12
N ALA A 218 25.04 4.27 0.78
CA ALA A 218 23.97 3.33 0.49
C ALA A 218 22.73 4.06 0.00
N LEU A 219 21.86 3.37 -0.75
CA LEU A 219 20.61 3.94 -1.24
C LEU A 219 19.52 3.86 -0.16
N LEU A 220 18.67 4.90 -0.11
CA LEU A 220 17.43 4.91 0.67
C LEU A 220 16.23 4.71 -0.27
N LEU A 221 15.55 3.58 -0.14
CA LEU A 221 14.39 3.20 -0.95
C LEU A 221 13.13 3.25 -0.08
N LEU A 222 12.11 3.95 -0.54
CA LEU A 222 10.84 4.01 0.19
C LEU A 222 9.75 3.21 -0.52
N ASP A 223 9.14 2.31 0.22
CA ASP A 223 7.92 1.64 -0.23
C ASP A 223 6.71 2.51 0.10
N GLU A 224 6.23 3.23 -0.90
CA GLU A 224 5.05 4.10 -0.85
C GLU A 224 3.80 3.43 -1.43
N VAL A 225 3.82 2.12 -1.60
CA VAL A 225 2.71 1.36 -2.18
C VAL A 225 1.42 1.54 -1.39
N GLN A 226 1.49 1.69 -0.05
CA GLN A 226 0.31 1.92 0.77
C GLN A 226 0.20 3.35 1.31
N THR A 227 1.31 4.07 1.45
CA THR A 227 1.37 5.43 2.02
C THR A 227 1.21 6.53 0.99
N GLY A 228 1.54 6.25 -0.27
CA GLY A 228 1.47 7.22 -1.36
C GLY A 228 0.04 7.51 -1.84
N ILE A 229 -0.03 8.39 -2.84
CA ILE A 229 -1.26 8.76 -3.56
C ILE A 229 -2.34 9.28 -2.60
N GLY A 230 -1.97 10.24 -1.74
CA GLY A 230 -2.89 10.96 -0.88
C GLY A 230 -3.27 10.27 0.44
N ARG A 231 -2.94 8.99 0.62
CA ARG A 231 -3.41 8.17 1.76
C ARG A 231 -3.07 8.77 3.13
N THR A 232 -1.88 9.34 3.26
CA THR A 232 -1.36 9.91 4.52
C THR A 232 -1.61 11.43 4.67
N GLY A 233 -2.31 12.06 3.71
CA GLY A 233 -2.52 13.51 3.69
C GLY A 233 -1.47 14.28 2.89
N HIS A 234 -0.57 13.57 2.22
CA HIS A 234 0.41 14.09 1.27
C HIS A 234 0.37 13.26 -0.01
N TRP A 235 0.89 13.76 -1.14
CA TRP A 235 1.02 12.95 -2.36
C TRP A 235 1.79 11.66 -2.08
N PHE A 236 2.87 11.77 -1.31
CA PHE A 236 3.71 10.65 -0.87
C PHE A 236 4.01 10.83 0.63
N GLY A 237 4.05 9.72 1.37
CA GLY A 237 4.23 9.74 2.82
C GLY A 237 5.54 10.40 3.27
N PHE A 238 6.61 10.30 2.47
CA PHE A 238 7.89 10.93 2.77
C PHE A 238 7.83 12.46 2.76
N GLN A 239 6.85 13.07 2.08
CA GLN A 239 6.70 14.54 2.04
C GLN A 239 6.28 15.15 3.37
N ALA A 240 5.88 14.34 4.34
CA ALA A 240 5.73 14.78 5.73
C ALA A 240 7.09 15.04 6.43
N THR A 241 8.19 14.75 5.77
CA THR A 241 9.57 14.89 6.26
C THR A 241 10.38 15.78 5.31
N SER A 242 11.62 16.10 5.68
CA SER A 242 12.54 16.87 4.82
C SER A 242 13.42 16.01 3.92
N ILE A 243 13.25 14.69 3.91
CA ILE A 243 14.12 13.80 3.16
C ILE A 243 13.78 13.75 1.66
N ARG A 244 14.81 13.41 0.87
CA ARG A 244 14.65 12.98 -0.52
C ARG A 244 15.16 11.56 -0.65
N PRO A 245 14.30 10.58 -0.98
CA PRO A 245 14.73 9.20 -1.23
C PRO A 245 15.44 9.07 -2.57
N ASP A 246 16.18 7.99 -2.76
CA ASP A 246 16.82 7.65 -4.02
C ASP A 246 15.84 7.01 -5.00
N ALA A 247 14.88 6.25 -4.49
CA ALA A 247 13.75 5.74 -5.25
C ALA A 247 12.53 5.47 -4.35
N ILE A 248 11.35 5.49 -4.97
CA ILE A 248 10.08 5.10 -4.32
C ILE A 248 9.33 4.08 -5.19
N SER A 249 8.57 3.21 -4.55
CA SER A 249 7.60 2.33 -5.23
C SER A 249 6.17 2.78 -4.97
N LEU A 250 5.32 2.70 -6.00
CA LEU A 250 3.91 3.06 -5.99
C LEU A 250 3.07 1.92 -6.55
N ALA A 251 1.84 1.79 -6.09
CA ALA A 251 0.78 0.95 -6.65
C ALA A 251 -0.56 1.30 -5.99
N LYS A 252 -1.41 0.31 -5.71
CA LYS A 252 -2.67 0.44 -4.96
C LYS A 252 -3.48 1.67 -5.37
N GLY A 253 -3.45 2.72 -4.54
CA GLY A 253 -4.18 3.96 -4.78
C GLY A 253 -3.90 4.62 -6.13
N LEU A 254 -2.76 4.36 -6.75
CA LEU A 254 -2.38 4.95 -8.02
C LEU A 254 -3.38 4.64 -9.15
N GLY A 255 -3.89 3.39 -9.21
CA GLY A 255 -4.80 2.98 -10.28
C GLY A 255 -6.29 3.05 -9.93
N GLY A 256 -6.65 3.38 -8.68
CA GLY A 256 -8.04 3.45 -8.23
C GLY A 256 -8.84 2.15 -8.39
N GLY A 257 -8.16 1.01 -8.52
CA GLY A 257 -8.72 -0.33 -8.79
C GLY A 257 -8.11 -1.00 -10.02
N CYS A 258 -7.53 -0.24 -10.96
CA CYS A 258 -6.79 -0.80 -12.08
C CYS A 258 -5.39 -1.25 -11.64
N PRO A 259 -4.93 -2.44 -12.10
CA PRO A 259 -3.57 -2.89 -11.82
C PRO A 259 -2.53 -1.98 -12.46
N ILE A 260 -1.73 -1.32 -11.62
CA ILE A 260 -0.57 -0.52 -11.99
C ILE A 260 0.39 -0.46 -10.81
N GLY A 261 1.69 -0.44 -11.12
CA GLY A 261 2.76 -0.09 -10.21
C GLY A 261 3.75 0.84 -10.90
N ALA A 262 4.51 1.58 -10.11
CA ALA A 262 5.58 2.41 -10.62
C ALA A 262 6.76 2.42 -9.64
N MET A 263 7.97 2.47 -10.18
CA MET A 263 9.18 2.87 -9.49
C MET A 263 9.56 4.26 -9.98
N LEU A 264 9.70 5.21 -9.07
CA LEU A 264 10.25 6.53 -9.38
C LEU A 264 11.66 6.63 -8.80
N THR A 265 12.58 7.25 -9.56
CA THR A 265 13.98 7.39 -9.14
C THR A 265 14.61 8.67 -9.68
N THR A 266 15.83 8.95 -9.25
CA THR A 266 16.62 10.10 -9.72
C THR A 266 17.15 9.86 -11.16
N GLU A 267 17.52 10.96 -11.83
CA GLU A 267 18.15 10.89 -13.15
C GLU A 267 19.43 10.05 -13.13
N GLU A 268 20.29 10.27 -12.11
CA GLU A 268 21.54 9.53 -11.95
C GLU A 268 21.31 8.02 -11.85
N LEU A 269 20.41 7.60 -10.96
CA LEU A 269 20.16 6.17 -10.76
C LEU A 269 19.48 5.50 -11.95
N SER A 270 18.73 6.25 -12.76
CA SER A 270 18.04 5.68 -13.92
C SER A 270 19.02 5.06 -14.94
N THR A 271 20.24 5.53 -14.97
CA THR A 271 21.31 5.00 -15.86
C THR A 271 21.74 3.57 -15.50
N ALA A 272 21.44 3.11 -14.29
CA ALA A 272 21.82 1.79 -13.81
C ALA A 272 21.03 0.64 -14.49
N LEU A 273 19.84 0.92 -15.01
CA LEU A 273 19.02 -0.06 -15.74
C LEU A 273 18.89 0.34 -17.23
N PRO A 274 19.97 0.22 -18.03
CA PRO A 274 19.91 0.54 -19.45
C PRO A 274 19.00 -0.42 -20.23
N PRO A 275 18.62 -0.09 -21.48
CA PRO A 275 17.74 -0.92 -22.29
C PRO A 275 18.16 -2.40 -22.32
N GLY A 276 17.17 -3.30 -22.18
CA GLY A 276 17.37 -4.75 -22.16
C GLY A 276 17.70 -5.37 -20.79
N THR A 277 17.90 -4.57 -19.73
CA THR A 277 18.26 -5.11 -18.39
C THR A 277 17.05 -5.34 -17.47
N HIS A 278 15.97 -4.63 -17.69
CA HIS A 278 14.70 -4.80 -16.97
C HIS A 278 13.53 -4.39 -17.85
N GLY A 279 12.33 -4.93 -17.59
CA GLY A 279 11.17 -4.61 -18.39
C GLY A 279 9.88 -5.25 -17.86
N SER A 280 8.76 -4.85 -18.44
CA SER A 280 7.44 -5.38 -18.21
C SER A 280 6.65 -5.35 -19.53
N THR A 281 5.89 -6.39 -19.83
CA THR A 281 5.03 -6.40 -21.03
C THR A 281 3.89 -5.40 -20.88
N PHE A 282 3.17 -5.44 -19.77
CA PHE A 282 1.97 -4.62 -19.56
C PHE A 282 2.23 -3.31 -18.80
N GLY A 283 3.40 -3.16 -18.17
CA GLY A 283 3.73 -1.94 -17.42
C GLY A 283 3.70 -0.72 -18.31
N GLY A 284 2.99 0.34 -17.89
CA GLY A 284 2.83 1.57 -18.66
C GLY A 284 1.82 1.46 -19.80
N ASN A 285 0.93 0.47 -19.81
CA ASN A 285 -0.11 0.39 -20.84
C ASN A 285 -1.08 1.59 -20.75
N PRO A 286 -1.60 2.05 -21.91
CA PRO A 286 -2.47 3.22 -21.97
C PRO A 286 -3.65 3.17 -21.01
N LEU A 287 -4.33 2.02 -20.90
CA LEU A 287 -5.54 1.92 -20.07
C LEU A 287 -5.26 2.15 -18.58
N SER A 288 -4.23 1.48 -18.02
CA SER A 288 -3.87 1.65 -16.62
C SER A 288 -3.28 3.04 -16.34
N CYS A 289 -2.54 3.62 -17.28
CA CYS A 289 -2.00 4.97 -17.15
C CYS A 289 -3.11 6.03 -17.20
N ALA A 290 -4.09 5.90 -18.10
CA ALA A 290 -5.27 6.78 -18.13
C ALA A 290 -6.07 6.70 -16.82
N ALA A 291 -6.24 5.50 -16.25
CA ALA A 291 -6.86 5.36 -14.94
C ALA A 291 -6.06 6.10 -13.85
N ALA A 292 -4.75 5.94 -13.82
CA ALA A 292 -3.89 6.60 -12.83
C ALA A 292 -3.96 8.12 -12.96
N ARG A 293 -3.87 8.67 -14.16
CA ARG A 293 -4.01 10.11 -14.42
C ARG A 293 -5.39 10.64 -13.97
N ALA A 294 -6.46 9.90 -14.27
CA ALA A 294 -7.79 10.26 -13.78
C ALA A 294 -7.85 10.27 -12.24
N VAL A 295 -7.22 9.30 -11.58
CA VAL A 295 -7.11 9.29 -10.11
C VAL A 295 -6.37 10.52 -9.60
N LEU A 296 -5.20 10.85 -10.15
CA LEU A 296 -4.43 12.03 -9.74
C LEU A 296 -5.24 13.32 -9.89
N ALA A 297 -5.93 13.49 -11.02
CA ALA A 297 -6.80 14.64 -11.28
C ALA A 297 -7.97 14.72 -10.28
N ILE A 298 -8.64 13.60 -9.99
CA ILE A 298 -9.73 13.55 -9.01
C ILE A 298 -9.22 13.93 -7.61
N LEU A 299 -8.07 13.39 -7.17
CA LEU A 299 -7.49 13.69 -5.86
C LEU A 299 -7.21 15.18 -5.68
N GLU A 300 -6.72 15.84 -6.74
CA GLU A 300 -6.35 17.24 -6.72
C GLU A 300 -7.61 18.14 -6.77
N GLU A 301 -8.47 17.95 -7.75
CA GLU A 301 -9.63 18.80 -8.00
C GLU A 301 -10.72 18.68 -6.92
N GLU A 302 -10.89 17.50 -6.33
CA GLU A 302 -11.82 17.28 -5.23
C GLU A 302 -11.17 17.48 -3.84
N ASN A 303 -9.92 17.96 -3.82
CA ASN A 303 -9.14 18.25 -2.60
C ASN A 303 -9.08 17.07 -1.61
N LEU A 304 -8.99 15.84 -2.13
CA LEU A 304 -9.09 14.63 -1.31
C LEU A 304 -7.86 14.40 -0.43
N ILE A 305 -6.71 14.94 -0.80
CA ILE A 305 -5.46 14.80 -0.03
C ILE A 305 -5.57 15.58 1.29
N ALA A 306 -5.96 16.86 1.25
CA ALA A 306 -6.22 17.62 2.47
C ALA A 306 -7.39 17.01 3.27
N GLY A 307 -8.43 16.53 2.55
CA GLY A 307 -9.51 15.77 3.16
C GLY A 307 -9.06 14.49 3.88
N ALA A 308 -7.99 13.83 3.43
CA ALA A 308 -7.44 12.65 4.09
C ALA A 308 -6.79 13.01 5.43
N THR A 309 -6.19 14.19 5.57
CA THR A 309 -5.67 14.70 6.85
C THR A 309 -6.82 14.93 7.84
N THR A 310 -7.77 15.79 7.49
CA THR A 310 -8.85 16.18 8.42
C THR A 310 -9.77 15.02 8.80
N LYS A 311 -10.19 14.21 7.83
CA LYS A 311 -11.00 13.01 8.08
C LYS A 311 -10.21 11.93 8.83
N GLY A 312 -8.90 11.85 8.57
CA GLY A 312 -8.00 10.95 9.28
C GLY A 312 -7.85 11.32 10.76
N GLU A 313 -7.71 12.60 11.08
CA GLU A 313 -7.71 13.11 12.47
C GLU A 313 -9.05 12.82 13.16
N ARG A 314 -10.17 13.04 12.47
CA ARG A 314 -11.50 12.73 12.97
C ARG A 314 -11.66 11.24 13.28
N LEU A 315 -11.26 10.37 12.35
CA LEU A 315 -11.29 8.92 12.55
C LEU A 315 -10.39 8.51 13.74
N GLY A 316 -9.18 9.05 13.82
CA GLY A 316 -8.27 8.82 14.94
C GLY A 316 -8.90 9.18 16.28
N ALA A 317 -9.54 10.36 16.37
CA ALA A 317 -10.26 10.77 17.57
C ALA A 317 -11.40 9.80 17.97
N MET A 318 -12.21 9.35 16.98
CA MET A 318 -13.29 8.36 17.22
C MET A 318 -12.71 7.02 17.70
N LEU A 319 -11.61 6.56 17.13
CA LEU A 319 -10.97 5.30 17.54
C LEU A 319 -10.30 5.40 18.91
N ALA A 320 -9.69 6.53 19.23
CA ALA A 320 -9.14 6.80 20.56
C ALA A 320 -10.23 6.85 21.64
N GLU A 321 -11.39 7.44 21.32
CA GLU A 321 -12.56 7.42 22.19
C GLU A 321 -13.05 5.99 22.43
N LEU A 322 -13.23 5.22 21.34
CA LEU A 322 -13.64 3.81 21.43
C LEU A 322 -12.64 2.98 22.26
N ALA A 323 -11.34 3.23 22.12
CA ALA A 323 -10.33 2.53 22.92
C ALA A 323 -10.46 2.88 24.42
N ARG A 324 -10.81 4.12 24.77
CA ARG A 324 -11.05 4.53 26.16
C ARG A 324 -12.35 3.96 26.74
N GLU A 325 -13.37 3.79 25.90
CA GLU A 325 -14.65 3.16 26.33
C GLU A 325 -14.49 1.66 26.58
N LEU A 326 -13.59 0.98 25.87
CA LEU A 326 -13.35 -0.46 25.96
C LEU A 326 -11.90 -0.78 26.39
N PRO A 327 -11.48 -0.30 27.58
CA PRO A 327 -10.09 -0.40 28.02
C PRO A 327 -9.64 -1.85 28.28
N GLU A 328 -10.58 -2.77 28.48
CA GLU A 328 -10.28 -4.19 28.65
C GLU A 328 -9.91 -4.89 27.32
N MET A 329 -10.35 -4.33 26.20
CA MET A 329 -10.20 -4.93 24.89
C MET A 329 -9.22 -4.17 24.00
N CYS A 330 -9.21 -2.84 24.07
CA CYS A 330 -8.41 -1.96 23.24
C CYS A 330 -7.20 -1.43 23.98
N GLU A 331 -6.08 -1.34 23.29
CA GLU A 331 -4.83 -0.73 23.75
C GLU A 331 -4.75 0.76 23.37
N GLY A 332 -5.30 1.11 22.20
CA GLY A 332 -5.29 2.47 21.67
C GLY A 332 -5.55 2.50 20.17
N GLU A 333 -5.27 3.65 19.56
CA GLU A 333 -5.28 3.83 18.12
C GLU A 333 -3.91 4.30 17.61
N ARG A 334 -3.64 4.14 16.33
CA ARG A 334 -2.46 4.68 15.66
C ARG A 334 -2.66 4.81 14.15
N GLY A 335 -1.83 5.61 13.51
CA GLY A 335 -1.84 5.80 12.06
C GLY A 335 -1.68 7.27 11.64
N VAL A 336 -1.73 7.51 10.33
CA VAL A 336 -1.58 8.83 9.71
C VAL A 336 -2.59 8.96 8.57
N GLY A 337 -3.21 10.13 8.43
CA GLY A 337 -4.25 10.35 7.43
C GLY A 337 -5.38 9.31 7.52
N LEU A 338 -5.81 8.78 6.41
CA LEU A 338 -6.81 7.70 6.34
C LEU A 338 -6.18 6.29 6.26
N LEU A 339 -5.04 6.10 6.89
CA LEU A 339 -4.44 4.81 7.23
C LEU A 339 -4.39 4.71 8.75
N ARG A 340 -5.44 4.16 9.36
CA ARG A 340 -5.65 4.10 10.81
C ARG A 340 -5.84 2.68 11.31
N GLY A 341 -5.47 2.43 12.56
CA GLY A 341 -5.59 1.14 13.22
C GLY A 341 -6.10 1.26 14.65
N LEU A 342 -7.14 0.51 15.00
CA LEU A 342 -7.52 0.26 16.37
C LEU A 342 -6.75 -0.96 16.87
N VAL A 343 -5.93 -0.76 17.90
CA VAL A 343 -5.05 -1.80 18.46
C VAL A 343 -5.77 -2.53 19.57
N LEU A 344 -5.87 -3.85 19.45
CA LEU A 344 -6.45 -4.71 20.48
C LEU A 344 -5.40 -5.21 21.45
N LYS A 345 -5.79 -5.48 22.69
CA LYS A 345 -4.93 -6.06 23.70
C LYS A 345 -4.53 -7.50 23.38
N PRO A 346 -3.43 -8.01 23.95
CA PRO A 346 -3.07 -9.42 23.87
C PRO A 346 -4.24 -10.32 24.33
N GLY A 347 -4.42 -11.44 23.62
CA GLY A 347 -5.53 -12.38 23.82
C GLY A 347 -6.70 -12.17 22.84
N PHE A 348 -6.77 -11.04 22.14
CA PHE A 348 -7.77 -10.83 21.06
C PHE A 348 -7.12 -10.99 19.69
N VAL A 349 -7.76 -11.78 18.82
CA VAL A 349 -7.30 -12.05 17.45
C VAL A 349 -8.24 -11.34 16.47
N VAL A 350 -7.72 -10.33 15.77
CA VAL A 350 -8.53 -9.51 14.83
C VAL A 350 -9.23 -10.36 13.78
N ARG A 351 -8.58 -11.42 13.28
CA ARG A 351 -9.15 -12.29 12.25
C ARG A 351 -10.42 -13.03 12.70
N GLU A 352 -10.65 -13.15 14.01
CA GLU A 352 -11.88 -13.74 14.57
C GLU A 352 -12.98 -12.69 14.78
N ILE A 353 -12.59 -11.41 14.84
CA ILE A 353 -13.49 -10.27 15.01
C ILE A 353 -14.01 -9.77 13.66
N LEU A 354 -13.17 -9.76 12.62
CA LEU A 354 -13.53 -9.28 11.28
C LEU A 354 -14.83 -9.88 10.71
N PRO A 355 -15.11 -11.19 10.83
CA PRO A 355 -16.39 -11.74 10.38
C PRO A 355 -17.58 -11.10 11.09
N LYS A 356 -17.52 -10.83 12.40
CA LYS A 356 -18.57 -10.20 13.16
C LYS A 356 -18.78 -8.73 12.76
N VAL A 357 -17.71 -8.03 12.42
CA VAL A 357 -17.77 -6.66 11.87
C VAL A 357 -18.40 -6.68 10.48
N ALA A 358 -18.04 -7.66 9.64
CA ALA A 358 -18.71 -7.86 8.37
C ALA A 358 -20.20 -8.17 8.55
N ASP A 359 -20.59 -9.05 9.48
CA ASP A 359 -21.99 -9.32 9.77
C ASP A 359 -22.78 -8.06 10.20
N ALA A 360 -22.10 -7.10 10.83
CA ALA A 360 -22.65 -5.78 11.15
C ALA A 360 -22.67 -4.81 9.93
N GLY A 361 -22.28 -5.25 8.73
CA GLY A 361 -22.39 -4.50 7.49
C GLY A 361 -21.18 -3.62 7.17
N VAL A 362 -20.02 -3.80 7.83
CA VAL A 362 -18.80 -3.01 7.62
C VAL A 362 -17.65 -3.91 7.21
N LEU A 363 -16.95 -3.54 6.16
CA LEU A 363 -15.76 -4.25 5.68
C LEU A 363 -14.48 -3.56 6.15
N LEU A 364 -13.68 -4.29 6.91
CA LEU A 364 -12.36 -3.90 7.40
C LEU A 364 -11.33 -4.97 7.07
N THR A 365 -10.06 -4.66 7.32
CA THR A 365 -8.95 -5.62 7.20
C THR A 365 -8.15 -5.72 8.49
N ALA A 366 -7.39 -6.79 8.62
CA ALA A 366 -6.39 -6.94 9.68
C ALA A 366 -5.06 -6.29 9.23
N ALA A 367 -4.33 -5.74 10.21
CA ALA A 367 -2.91 -5.46 10.09
C ALA A 367 -2.18 -6.14 11.26
N GLY A 368 -1.29 -7.10 10.93
CA GLY A 368 -0.76 -8.00 11.94
C GLY A 368 -1.86 -8.87 12.59
N GLU A 369 -1.68 -9.20 13.85
CA GLU A 369 -2.60 -10.09 14.58
C GLU A 369 -3.66 -9.33 15.37
N ARG A 370 -3.36 -8.09 15.82
CA ARG A 370 -4.13 -7.35 16.83
C ARG A 370 -4.69 -6.01 16.36
N VAL A 371 -4.58 -5.65 15.08
CA VAL A 371 -5.02 -4.33 14.62
C VAL A 371 -6.16 -4.43 13.62
N LEU A 372 -7.30 -3.85 13.95
CA LEU A 372 -8.39 -3.56 13.02
C LEU A 372 -7.95 -2.35 12.18
N ARG A 373 -7.70 -2.56 10.89
CA ARG A 373 -7.21 -1.52 9.98
C ARG A 373 -8.33 -0.88 9.21
N PHE A 374 -8.34 0.45 9.25
CA PHE A 374 -9.23 1.34 8.51
C PHE A 374 -8.44 2.02 7.40
N THR A 375 -8.81 1.74 6.17
CA THR A 375 -8.26 2.36 4.96
C THR A 375 -9.38 2.72 3.98
N PRO A 376 -10.38 3.53 4.44
CA PRO A 376 -11.54 3.85 3.60
C PRO A 376 -11.11 4.54 2.30
N PRO A 377 -11.96 4.58 1.26
CA PRO A 377 -11.77 5.50 0.15
C PRO A 377 -11.57 6.93 0.66
N LEU A 378 -10.78 7.75 -0.05
CA LEU A 378 -10.51 9.14 0.37
C LEU A 378 -11.74 10.04 0.24
N VAL A 379 -12.72 9.60 -0.55
CA VAL A 379 -14.04 10.24 -0.69
C VAL A 379 -14.97 9.99 0.50
N VAL A 380 -14.58 9.16 1.46
CA VAL A 380 -15.39 8.84 2.65
C VAL A 380 -15.88 10.09 3.35
N THR A 381 -17.12 10.08 3.81
CA THR A 381 -17.72 11.16 4.59
C THR A 381 -17.55 10.91 6.10
N GLU A 382 -17.68 11.97 6.90
CA GLU A 382 -17.67 11.83 8.37
C GLU A 382 -18.82 10.96 8.87
N ALA A 383 -19.97 11.02 8.22
CA ALA A 383 -21.14 10.18 8.57
C ALA A 383 -20.84 8.69 8.36
N GLU A 384 -20.20 8.33 7.23
CA GLU A 384 -19.78 6.95 6.96
C GLU A 384 -18.71 6.48 7.94
N LEU A 385 -17.76 7.35 8.32
CA LEU A 385 -16.78 7.03 9.36
C LEU A 385 -17.48 6.76 10.71
N ALA A 386 -18.43 7.61 11.08
CA ALA A 386 -19.20 7.44 12.33
C ALA A 386 -20.05 6.16 12.30
N GLU A 387 -20.72 5.84 11.18
CA GLU A 387 -21.46 4.58 10.97
C GLU A 387 -20.52 3.38 11.18
N GLY A 388 -19.35 3.39 10.55
CA GLY A 388 -18.40 2.29 10.65
C GLY A 388 -17.83 2.10 12.04
N VAL A 389 -17.46 3.19 12.73
CA VAL A 389 -16.96 3.11 14.12
C VAL A 389 -18.06 2.66 15.08
N ALA A 390 -19.31 3.11 14.89
CA ALA A 390 -20.43 2.66 15.70
C ALA A 390 -20.71 1.15 15.53
N ALA A 391 -20.61 0.63 14.32
CA ALA A 391 -20.73 -0.82 14.06
C ALA A 391 -19.62 -1.62 14.76
N VAL A 392 -18.37 -1.15 14.68
CA VAL A 392 -17.23 -1.77 15.38
C VAL A 392 -17.43 -1.71 16.89
N ARG A 393 -17.84 -0.56 17.45
CA ARG A 393 -18.19 -0.39 18.88
C ARG A 393 -19.19 -1.44 19.33
N LYS A 394 -20.31 -1.59 18.59
CA LYS A 394 -21.35 -2.57 18.90
C LYS A 394 -20.82 -4.00 18.94
N VAL A 395 -20.00 -4.37 17.94
CA VAL A 395 -19.39 -5.69 17.84
C VAL A 395 -18.45 -5.94 19.02
N LEU A 396 -17.51 -5.02 19.26
CA LEU A 396 -16.53 -5.18 20.34
C LEU A 396 -17.20 -5.26 21.71
N SER A 397 -18.22 -4.43 21.99
CA SER A 397 -18.98 -4.47 23.24
C SER A 397 -19.75 -5.79 23.46
N SER A 398 -20.00 -6.57 22.40
CA SER A 398 -20.67 -7.87 22.50
C SER A 398 -19.72 -9.06 22.72
N ILE A 399 -18.40 -8.82 22.63
CA ILE A 399 -17.40 -9.87 22.82
C ILE A 399 -17.04 -9.94 24.30
N HIS A 400 -17.38 -11.03 24.95
CA HIS A 400 -16.91 -11.31 26.29
C HIS A 400 -15.49 -11.85 26.27
N ARG A 401 -14.68 -11.52 27.28
CA ARG A 401 -13.33 -12.12 27.43
C ARG A 401 -13.45 -13.65 27.46
N PRO A 402 -12.60 -14.36 26.71
CA PRO A 402 -12.51 -15.82 26.85
C PRO A 402 -11.99 -16.24 28.22
#